data_dbc471103688338a798f9b014da4f9b3
#
_entry.id   dbc471103688338a798f9b014da4f9b3
#
_cell.length_a   1.000
_cell.length_b   1.000
_cell.length_c   1.000
_cell.angle_alpha   90.00
_cell.angle_beta   90.00
_cell.angle_gamma   90.00
#
_symmetry.space_group_name_H-M   'P 1'
#
loop_
_entity.id
_entity.type
_entity.pdbx_description
1 polymer ?
#
loop_
_entity_poly.entity_id
_entity_poly.type
_entity_poly.pdbx_seq_one_letter_code
_entity_poly.pdbx_strand_id
1 'polypeptide(L)'
;MLIVMMKLKKHIFLILIGLFVFTSCSSTRQIMSGYRRGMDIPESAEPYPEPTARSLLLGKLTPPRTCYDVTFYDMNIDIDINSRKIAGYVDFHSKAMDNFVKLQFDLAKNMTVDEVNYKGKSLPFTREEDAVFVTFPQIKKNDSFQFRVTYHGQPVEVKQPPWDGGF
;
A
#
# COMPACT_ATOMS: atom_id res chain seq x y z
N MET A 1 -68.96 22.75 -9.51
CA MET A 1 -68.53 21.41 -10.08
C MET A 1 -67.10 21.41 -10.57
N LEU A 2 -66.56 22.46 -11.16
CA LEU A 2 -65.20 22.55 -11.73
C LEU A 2 -64.07 22.48 -10.66
N ILE A 3 -64.26 23.15 -9.51
CA ILE A 3 -63.21 23.26 -8.43
C ILE A 3 -62.98 21.89 -7.74
N VAL A 4 -63.99 21.04 -7.61
CA VAL A 4 -63.90 19.73 -7.00
C VAL A 4 -63.12 18.74 -7.89
N MET A 5 -63.29 18.86 -9.23
CA MET A 5 -62.54 18.03 -10.18
C MET A 5 -61.06 18.39 -10.23
N MET A 6 -60.68 19.67 -10.06
CA MET A 6 -59.28 20.07 -10.02
C MET A 6 -58.57 19.59 -8.77
N LYS A 7 -59.22 19.60 -7.59
CA LYS A 7 -58.64 19.06 -6.35
C LYS A 7 -58.43 17.54 -6.45
N LEU A 8 -59.36 16.82 -7.03
CA LEU A 8 -59.25 15.37 -7.20
C LEU A 8 -58.10 14.93 -8.14
N LYS A 9 -57.90 15.65 -9.23
CA LYS A 9 -56.73 15.43 -10.15
C LYS A 9 -55.39 15.67 -9.47
N LYS A 10 -55.29 16.67 -8.57
CA LYS A 10 -54.06 16.95 -7.84
C LYS A 10 -53.67 15.88 -6.84
N HIS A 11 -54.65 15.26 -6.16
CA HIS A 11 -54.41 14.18 -5.23
C HIS A 11 -54.09 12.86 -5.94
N ILE A 12 -54.71 12.56 -7.06
CA ILE A 12 -54.37 11.38 -7.90
C ILE A 12 -52.94 11.51 -8.46
N PHE A 13 -52.49 12.71 -8.87
CA PHE A 13 -51.14 12.96 -9.37
C PHE A 13 -50.09 12.78 -8.26
N LEU A 14 -50.37 13.25 -7.05
CA LEU A 14 -49.48 13.07 -5.88
C LEU A 14 -49.37 11.59 -5.45
N ILE A 15 -50.46 10.83 -5.51
CA ILE A 15 -50.47 9.39 -5.22
C ILE A 15 -49.66 8.61 -6.27
N LEU A 16 -49.76 8.97 -7.55
CA LEU A 16 -48.98 8.36 -8.63
C LEU A 16 -47.47 8.64 -8.48
N ILE A 17 -47.07 9.85 -8.07
CA ILE A 17 -45.67 10.17 -7.79
C ILE A 17 -45.16 9.40 -6.56
N GLY A 18 -45.97 9.26 -5.52
CA GLY A 18 -45.65 8.46 -4.32
C GLY A 18 -45.42 6.97 -4.62
N LEU A 19 -46.18 6.37 -5.54
CA LEU A 19 -46.00 4.98 -5.95
C LEU A 19 -44.69 4.76 -6.78
N PHE A 20 -44.27 5.75 -7.54
CA PHE A 20 -43.05 5.63 -8.35
C PHE A 20 -41.75 5.70 -7.52
N VAL A 21 -41.79 6.34 -6.34
CA VAL A 21 -40.61 6.46 -5.46
C VAL A 21 -40.35 5.14 -4.71
N PHE A 22 -41.35 4.31 -4.46
CA PHE A 22 -41.17 3.04 -3.75
C PHE A 22 -40.73 1.86 -4.63
N THR A 23 -40.82 1.95 -5.97
CA THR A 23 -40.36 0.88 -6.86
C THR A 23 -38.89 1.00 -7.26
N SER A 24 -38.25 2.16 -6.99
CA SER A 24 -36.83 2.39 -7.35
C SER A 24 -35.82 1.77 -6.36
N CYS A 25 -36.26 1.27 -5.20
CA CYS A 25 -35.33 0.81 -4.15
C CYS A 25 -35.09 -0.70 -4.12
N SER A 26 -35.78 -1.49 -4.97
CA SER A 26 -35.63 -2.96 -4.93
C SER A 26 -34.59 -3.52 -5.90
N SER A 27 -34.24 -2.78 -6.97
CA SER A 27 -33.26 -3.26 -7.95
C SER A 27 -31.81 -3.20 -7.48
N THR A 28 -31.46 -2.28 -6.59
CA THR A 28 -30.09 -2.16 -6.07
C THR A 28 -29.73 -3.31 -5.11
N ARG A 29 -30.70 -3.86 -4.39
CA ARG A 29 -30.47 -5.03 -3.52
C ARG A 29 -30.24 -6.32 -4.30
N GLN A 30 -30.85 -6.49 -5.47
CA GLN A 30 -30.65 -7.68 -6.29
C GLN A 30 -29.29 -7.68 -7.00
N ILE A 31 -28.79 -6.52 -7.41
CA ILE A 31 -27.45 -6.40 -8.03
C ILE A 31 -26.36 -6.71 -7.00
N MET A 32 -26.50 -6.23 -5.75
CA MET A 32 -25.56 -6.55 -4.67
C MET A 32 -25.62 -8.01 -4.23
N SER A 33 -26.79 -8.65 -4.26
CA SER A 33 -26.92 -10.07 -3.92
C SER A 33 -26.39 -10.99 -5.03
N GLY A 34 -26.46 -10.56 -6.30
CA GLY A 34 -25.88 -11.27 -7.44
C GLY A 34 -24.36 -11.20 -7.45
N TYR A 35 -23.77 -10.06 -7.04
CA TYR A 35 -22.32 -9.91 -6.94
C TYR A 35 -21.73 -10.73 -5.78
N ARG A 36 -22.48 -10.92 -4.67
CA ARG A 36 -22.06 -11.83 -3.59
C ARG A 36 -22.20 -13.31 -3.95
N ARG A 37 -23.12 -13.69 -4.84
CA ARG A 37 -23.28 -15.08 -5.30
C ARG A 37 -22.24 -15.53 -6.32
N GLY A 38 -21.56 -14.60 -7.00
CA GLY A 38 -20.45 -14.90 -7.91
C GLY A 38 -19.08 -15.05 -7.23
N MET A 39 -19.00 -14.77 -5.93
CA MET A 39 -17.90 -15.14 -5.05
C MET A 39 -18.40 -16.16 -4.04
N ASP A 40 -18.84 -17.31 -4.49
CA ASP A 40 -18.87 -18.49 -3.65
C ASP A 40 -17.40 -18.86 -3.38
N ILE A 41 -16.82 -18.18 -2.39
CA ILE A 41 -15.64 -18.70 -1.70
C ILE A 41 -16.16 -20.04 -1.13
N PRO A 42 -15.67 -21.18 -1.62
CA PRO A 42 -16.14 -22.46 -1.12
C PRO A 42 -15.98 -22.44 0.39
N GLU A 43 -17.00 -22.89 1.13
CA GLU A 43 -16.99 -23.01 2.59
C GLU A 43 -15.87 -23.94 3.07
N SER A 44 -15.24 -24.63 2.12
CA SER A 44 -14.01 -25.43 2.25
C SER A 44 -12.73 -24.70 1.84
N ALA A 45 -12.74 -23.36 1.69
CA ALA A 45 -11.50 -22.63 1.52
C ALA A 45 -10.64 -22.91 2.75
N GLU A 46 -9.50 -23.62 2.52
CA GLU A 46 -8.47 -23.80 3.54
C GLU A 46 -8.23 -22.46 4.23
N PRO A 47 -8.20 -22.43 5.57
CA PRO A 47 -7.95 -21.18 6.27
C PRO A 47 -6.66 -20.56 5.71
N TYR A 48 -6.68 -19.24 5.47
CA TYR A 48 -5.49 -18.54 5.02
C TYR A 48 -4.32 -18.96 5.89
N PRO A 49 -3.18 -19.34 5.29
CA PRO A 49 -2.02 -19.76 6.07
C PRO A 49 -1.65 -18.66 7.06
N GLU A 50 -1.33 -19.05 8.28
CA GLU A 50 -0.87 -18.12 9.31
C GLU A 50 0.32 -17.31 8.78
N PRO A 51 0.36 -16.00 9.07
CA PRO A 51 1.44 -15.15 8.62
C PRO A 51 2.80 -15.66 9.13
N THR A 52 3.74 -15.84 8.24
CA THR A 52 5.13 -16.18 8.62
C THR A 52 5.79 -15.03 9.37
N ALA A 53 6.85 -15.31 10.14
CA ALA A 53 7.65 -14.26 10.79
C ALA A 53 8.13 -13.21 9.78
N ARG A 54 8.52 -13.63 8.57
CA ARG A 54 8.87 -12.73 7.47
C ARG A 54 7.69 -11.85 7.03
N SER A 55 6.49 -12.44 6.86
CA SER A 55 5.29 -11.68 6.48
C SER A 55 4.91 -10.65 7.54
N LEU A 56 5.03 -11.01 8.83
CA LEU A 56 4.78 -10.09 9.93
C LEU A 56 5.81 -8.95 9.98
N LEU A 57 7.08 -9.28 9.75
CA LEU A 57 8.17 -8.30 9.74
C LEU A 57 7.99 -7.25 8.63
N LEU A 58 7.55 -7.67 7.45
CA LEU A 58 7.35 -6.81 6.27
C LEU A 58 5.97 -6.14 6.23
N GLY A 59 4.93 -6.79 6.75
CA GLY A 59 3.54 -6.33 6.65
C GLY A 59 3.03 -5.56 7.86
N LYS A 60 3.61 -5.78 9.06
CA LYS A 60 3.12 -5.15 10.28
C LYS A 60 3.56 -3.69 10.35
N LEU A 61 2.61 -2.79 10.65
CA LEU A 61 2.87 -1.37 10.88
C LEU A 61 3.49 -1.17 12.27
N THR A 62 4.80 -1.38 12.35
CA THR A 62 5.58 -1.16 13.58
C THR A 62 6.06 0.30 13.68
N PRO A 63 6.37 0.83 14.88
CA PRO A 63 6.86 2.20 15.02
C PRO A 63 8.03 2.56 14.10
N PRO A 64 9.05 1.71 13.85
CA PRO A 64 10.11 2.01 12.90
C PRO A 64 9.64 2.15 11.44
N ARG A 65 8.50 1.57 11.06
CA ARG A 65 7.91 1.71 9.71
C ARG A 65 6.99 2.91 9.59
N THR A 66 6.32 3.30 10.67
CA THR A 66 5.30 4.36 10.67
C THR A 66 5.83 5.72 11.13
N CYS A 67 7.08 5.79 11.60
CA CYS A 67 7.68 7.02 12.10
C CYS A 67 8.01 8.04 11.01
N TYR A 68 7.92 7.67 9.74
CA TYR A 68 8.22 8.55 8.61
C TYR A 68 7.27 8.31 7.45
N ASP A 69 7.14 9.32 6.60
CA ASP A 69 6.41 9.28 5.34
C ASP A 69 7.34 9.74 4.22
N VAL A 70 7.43 8.96 3.14
CA VAL A 70 8.28 9.28 1.99
C VAL A 70 7.50 10.16 1.03
N THR A 71 8.00 11.37 0.81
CA THR A 71 7.38 12.33 -0.10
C THR A 71 7.91 12.22 -1.52
N PHE A 72 9.16 11.75 -1.69
CA PHE A 72 9.80 11.61 -2.99
C PHE A 72 10.99 10.64 -2.92
N TYR A 73 11.20 9.88 -4.00
CA TYR A 73 12.38 9.06 -4.23
C TYR A 73 13.17 9.63 -5.41
N ASP A 74 14.48 9.87 -5.20
CA ASP A 74 15.42 10.13 -6.28
C ASP A 74 16.32 8.90 -6.43
N MET A 75 16.25 8.25 -7.60
CA MET A 75 16.90 6.97 -7.84
C MET A 75 17.91 7.07 -8.97
N ASN A 76 19.13 6.60 -8.70
CA ASN A 76 20.14 6.36 -9.71
C ASN A 76 20.43 4.86 -9.74
N ILE A 77 20.12 4.21 -10.85
CA ILE A 77 20.23 2.75 -10.99
C ILE A 77 21.06 2.43 -12.22
N ASP A 78 22.12 1.64 -12.01
CA ASP A 78 22.92 1.01 -13.05
C ASP A 78 22.47 -0.44 -13.22
N ILE A 79 22.17 -0.84 -14.47
CA ILE A 79 21.64 -2.15 -14.82
C ILE A 79 22.60 -2.86 -15.76
N ASP A 80 23.22 -3.92 -15.29
CA ASP A 80 24.01 -4.82 -16.11
C ASP A 80 23.17 -6.05 -16.51
N ILE A 81 22.66 -6.00 -17.74
CA ILE A 81 21.82 -7.08 -18.30
C ILE A 81 22.60 -8.37 -18.45
N ASN A 82 23.88 -8.30 -18.80
CA ASN A 82 24.70 -9.49 -19.07
C ASN A 82 24.95 -10.30 -17.79
N SER A 83 25.28 -9.63 -16.70
CA SER A 83 25.50 -10.27 -15.40
C SER A 83 24.24 -10.35 -14.56
N ARG A 84 23.10 -9.79 -15.04
CA ARG A 84 21.82 -9.71 -14.33
C ARG A 84 21.96 -9.07 -12.95
N LYS A 85 22.71 -7.96 -12.91
CA LYS A 85 22.97 -7.22 -11.67
C LYS A 85 22.41 -5.81 -11.77
N ILE A 86 22.03 -5.29 -10.61
CA ILE A 86 21.74 -3.88 -10.45
C ILE A 86 22.59 -3.31 -9.32
N ALA A 87 22.99 -2.05 -9.46
CA ALA A 87 23.66 -1.28 -8.44
C ALA A 87 23.19 0.17 -8.50
N GLY A 88 23.32 0.90 -7.42
CA GLY A 88 22.95 2.31 -7.41
C GLY A 88 22.64 2.84 -6.04
N TYR A 89 21.91 3.94 -6.02
CA TYR A 89 21.45 4.53 -4.78
C TYR A 89 20.00 5.06 -4.91
N VAL A 90 19.37 5.19 -3.77
CA VAL A 90 18.08 5.86 -3.63
C VAL A 90 18.19 6.92 -2.55
N ASP A 91 17.83 8.15 -2.87
CA ASP A 91 17.61 9.22 -1.92
C ASP A 91 16.14 9.24 -1.49
N PHE A 92 15.92 9.02 -0.22
CA PHE A 92 14.61 9.08 0.41
C PHE A 92 14.38 10.51 0.92
N HIS A 93 13.48 11.24 0.29
CA HIS A 93 12.98 12.52 0.81
C HIS A 93 11.77 12.26 1.68
N SER A 94 11.87 12.55 2.96
CA SER A 94 10.90 12.08 3.94
C SER A 94 10.49 13.16 4.93
N LYS A 95 9.31 12.98 5.52
CA LYS A 95 8.82 13.74 6.65
C LYS A 95 8.65 12.83 7.86
N ALA A 96 9.13 13.27 9.01
CA ALA A 96 8.96 12.54 10.25
C ALA A 96 7.51 12.64 10.74
N MET A 97 6.87 11.49 10.92
CA MET A 97 5.49 11.38 11.42
C MET A 97 5.46 11.27 12.95
N ASP A 98 6.59 10.92 13.56
CA ASP A 98 6.78 10.87 15.01
C ASP A 98 8.25 11.16 15.37
N ASN A 99 8.56 11.31 16.66
CA ASN A 99 9.95 11.36 17.15
C ASN A 99 10.56 9.96 17.05
N PHE A 100 11.74 9.83 16.46
CA PHE A 100 12.37 8.53 16.34
C PHE A 100 13.90 8.60 16.34
N VAL A 101 14.52 7.45 16.62
CA VAL A 101 15.95 7.17 16.48
C VAL A 101 16.19 5.90 15.66
N LYS A 102 15.13 5.15 15.34
CA LYS A 102 15.21 3.91 14.57
C LYS A 102 14.14 3.92 13.47
N LEU A 103 14.57 3.65 12.24
CA LEU A 103 13.73 3.61 11.05
C LEU A 103 13.91 2.24 10.38
N GLN A 104 12.85 1.71 9.77
CA GLN A 104 12.87 0.52 8.95
C GLN A 104 12.51 0.86 7.51
N PHE A 105 13.32 0.38 6.56
CA PHE A 105 12.93 0.23 5.16
C PHE A 105 13.15 -1.21 4.71
N ASP A 106 12.56 -1.60 3.59
CA ASP A 106 12.68 -2.96 3.08
C ASP A 106 13.52 -2.98 1.80
N LEU A 107 14.40 -3.95 1.70
CA LEU A 107 15.18 -4.28 0.52
C LEU A 107 15.28 -5.79 0.41
N ALA A 108 15.00 -6.37 -0.76
CA ALA A 108 15.06 -7.80 -0.97
C ALA A 108 16.38 -8.40 -0.48
N LYS A 109 16.35 -9.52 0.24
CA LYS A 109 17.52 -10.10 0.94
C LYS A 109 18.68 -10.49 0.05
N ASN A 110 18.41 -10.72 -1.23
CA ASN A 110 19.43 -10.98 -2.26
C ASN A 110 20.12 -9.70 -2.78
N MET A 111 19.69 -8.54 -2.29
CA MET A 111 20.32 -7.24 -2.53
C MET A 111 21.13 -6.85 -1.31
N THR A 112 22.33 -6.35 -1.51
CA THR A 112 23.23 -5.89 -0.44
C THR A 112 23.05 -4.39 -0.22
N VAL A 113 22.90 -3.97 1.03
CA VAL A 113 23.02 -2.55 1.42
C VAL A 113 24.50 -2.28 1.66
N ASP A 114 25.06 -1.37 0.88
CA ASP A 114 26.48 -0.97 1.01
C ASP A 114 26.65 0.13 2.08
N GLU A 115 25.78 1.12 2.03
CA GLU A 115 25.80 2.26 2.93
C GLU A 115 24.43 2.86 3.11
N VAL A 116 24.16 3.36 4.32
CA VAL A 116 23.09 4.31 4.58
C VAL A 116 23.71 5.62 5.03
N ASN A 117 23.55 6.69 4.25
CA ASN A 117 24.15 7.98 4.48
C ASN A 117 23.11 9.03 4.87
N TYR A 118 23.39 9.76 5.95
CA TYR A 118 22.60 10.89 6.42
C TYR A 118 23.46 12.09 6.70
N LYS A 119 23.24 13.19 5.98
CA LYS A 119 24.01 14.44 6.13
C LYS A 119 25.54 14.22 6.01
N GLY A 120 25.96 13.37 5.06
CA GLY A 120 27.36 13.04 4.82
C GLY A 120 28.00 12.08 5.81
N LYS A 121 27.21 11.46 6.70
CA LYS A 121 27.70 10.47 7.66
C LYS A 121 27.04 9.12 7.39
N SER A 122 27.85 8.06 7.40
CA SER A 122 27.37 6.69 7.37
C SER A 122 26.68 6.34 8.68
N LEU A 123 25.48 5.76 8.59
CA LEU A 123 24.70 5.35 9.74
C LEU A 123 24.79 3.84 9.96
N PRO A 124 24.80 3.38 11.22
CA PRO A 124 24.76 1.97 11.53
C PRO A 124 23.37 1.40 11.21
N PHE A 125 23.35 0.21 10.63
CA PHE A 125 22.13 -0.52 10.34
C PHE A 125 22.30 -2.01 10.70
N THR A 126 21.15 -2.67 10.89
CA THR A 126 21.04 -4.12 11.02
C THR A 126 20.00 -4.61 10.03
N ARG A 127 20.12 -5.88 9.64
CA ARG A 127 19.20 -6.48 8.69
C ARG A 127 18.61 -7.76 9.26
N GLU A 128 17.31 -7.94 9.06
CA GLU A 128 16.57 -9.16 9.34
C GLU A 128 15.71 -9.48 8.12
N GLU A 129 16.00 -10.56 7.41
CA GLU A 129 15.40 -10.88 6.11
C GLU A 129 15.48 -9.69 5.13
N ASP A 130 14.34 -9.23 4.64
CA ASP A 130 14.24 -8.06 3.76
C ASP A 130 14.18 -6.72 4.52
N ALA A 131 13.99 -6.74 5.83
CA ALA A 131 13.90 -5.53 6.63
C ALA A 131 15.29 -5.01 7.02
N VAL A 132 15.51 -3.73 6.80
CA VAL A 132 16.74 -3.01 7.18
C VAL A 132 16.38 -1.97 8.24
N PHE A 133 16.99 -2.07 9.40
CA PHE A 133 16.79 -1.18 10.52
C PHE A 133 17.98 -0.24 10.66
N VAL A 134 17.74 1.05 10.51
CA VAL A 134 18.78 2.09 10.57
C VAL A 134 18.67 2.87 11.85
N THR A 135 19.81 3.11 12.51
CA THR A 135 19.87 3.95 13.70
C THR A 135 20.24 5.38 13.30
N PHE A 136 19.30 6.30 13.48
CA PHE A 136 19.44 7.72 13.22
C PHE A 136 19.82 8.49 14.50
N PRO A 137 20.41 9.69 14.40
CA PRO A 137 20.31 10.67 15.47
C PRO A 137 18.82 11.00 15.71
N GLN A 138 18.49 11.58 16.85
CA GLN A 138 17.12 11.96 17.15
C GLN A 138 16.53 12.84 16.05
N ILE A 139 15.51 12.35 15.38
CA ILE A 139 14.67 13.09 14.43
C ILE A 139 13.36 13.47 15.14
N LYS A 140 12.94 14.71 14.97
CA LYS A 140 11.71 15.21 15.62
C LYS A 140 10.53 15.11 14.67
N LYS A 141 9.36 14.89 15.24
CA LYS A 141 8.09 14.94 14.50
C LYS A 141 7.97 16.21 13.68
N ASN A 142 7.51 16.09 12.44
CA ASN A 142 7.37 17.12 11.42
C ASN A 142 8.68 17.62 10.78
N ASP A 143 9.86 17.16 11.23
CA ASP A 143 11.10 17.45 10.52
C ASP A 143 11.07 16.83 9.12
N SER A 144 11.52 17.59 8.12
CA SER A 144 11.87 17.04 6.81
C SER A 144 13.31 16.58 6.83
N PHE A 145 13.57 15.38 6.32
CA PHE A 145 14.92 14.82 6.28
C PHE A 145 15.10 14.00 5.00
N GLN A 146 16.36 13.85 4.59
CA GLN A 146 16.75 13.06 3.43
C GLN A 146 17.88 12.12 3.86
N PHE A 147 17.83 10.88 3.39
CA PHE A 147 18.94 9.93 3.54
C PHE A 147 19.11 9.12 2.28
N ARG A 148 20.33 8.68 2.03
CA ARG A 148 20.72 7.87 0.87
C ARG A 148 20.96 6.43 1.28
N VAL A 149 20.44 5.52 0.49
CA VAL A 149 20.76 4.08 0.57
C VAL A 149 21.49 3.70 -0.71
N THR A 150 22.75 3.27 -0.58
CA THR A 150 23.54 2.69 -1.67
C THR A 150 23.44 1.18 -1.58
N TYR A 151 23.20 0.54 -2.73
CA TYR A 151 22.96 -0.90 -2.75
C TYR A 151 23.42 -1.52 -4.07
N HIS A 152 23.69 -2.82 -4.04
CA HIS A 152 23.91 -3.63 -5.23
C HIS A 152 23.37 -5.04 -5.02
N GLY A 153 23.25 -5.81 -6.09
CA GLY A 153 22.92 -7.21 -6.01
C GLY A 153 22.38 -7.78 -7.30
N GLN A 154 21.91 -9.02 -7.19
CA GLN A 154 21.31 -9.74 -8.30
C GLN A 154 19.83 -9.97 -7.96
N PRO A 155 18.90 -9.27 -8.62
CA PRO A 155 17.47 -9.49 -8.47
C PRO A 155 17.09 -10.96 -8.76
N VAL A 156 15.93 -11.38 -8.25
CA VAL A 156 15.39 -12.71 -8.53
C VAL A 156 15.02 -12.80 -10.01
N GLU A 157 15.46 -13.86 -10.69
CA GLU A 157 15.05 -14.12 -12.06
C GLU A 157 13.59 -14.55 -12.13
N VAL A 158 12.89 -14.04 -13.12
CA VAL A 158 11.49 -14.38 -13.37
C VAL A 158 11.38 -15.81 -13.87
N LYS A 159 10.58 -16.65 -13.21
CA LYS A 159 10.22 -17.99 -13.66
C LYS A 159 8.89 -18.00 -14.41
N GLN A 160 7.96 -17.17 -14.00
CA GLN A 160 6.62 -17.05 -14.57
C GLN A 160 6.27 -15.56 -14.78
N PRO A 161 6.73 -14.95 -15.89
CA PRO A 161 6.38 -13.56 -16.16
C PRO A 161 4.85 -13.36 -16.29
N PRO A 162 4.28 -12.26 -15.80
CA PRO A 162 4.92 -11.10 -15.14
C PRO A 162 4.87 -11.15 -13.61
N TRP A 163 4.58 -12.30 -12.98
CA TRP A 163 4.13 -12.39 -11.60
C TRP A 163 5.22 -12.55 -10.56
N ASP A 164 6.41 -12.97 -10.95
CA ASP A 164 7.52 -13.22 -10.04
C ASP A 164 8.86 -12.72 -10.62
N GLY A 165 9.66 -12.11 -9.75
CA GLY A 165 11.03 -11.73 -10.05
C GLY A 165 11.22 -10.37 -10.68
N GLY A 166 12.47 -10.03 -11.01
CA GLY A 166 12.91 -8.74 -11.51
C GLY A 166 13.68 -8.78 -12.84
N PHE A 167 14.20 -9.92 -13.28
CA PHE A 167 14.85 -10.10 -14.57
C PHE A 167 14.21 -11.24 -15.33
#